data_56055937ef318377a69542e62d0ce976
#
_entry.id   56055937ef318377a69542e62d0ce976
#
_cell.length_a   1.000
_cell.length_b   1.000
_cell.length_c   1.000
_cell.angle_alpha   90.00
_cell.angle_beta   90.00
_cell.angle_gamma   90.00
#
_symmetry.space_group_name_H-M   'P 1'
#
loop_
_entity.id
_entity.type
_entity.pdbx_description
1 polymer ?
#
loop_
_entity_poly.entity_id
_entity_poly.type
_entity_poly.pdbx_seq_one_letter_code
_entity_poly.pdbx_strand_id
1 'polypeptide(L)'
;MNRQTLAIAIAFAALSATACKRDAAAPPAVAAAPAEEVKSAVISEIDHNSPASAAPGFDVKAFAGLYAGILPCADCTGIDTSIAFTPEGGYSMSEIYQGEGGGSFVTKGTWTLREDGKTLLLDPEDKEERDRWYEIVSASELRALTPEGKPIESKLDYSLRRK
;
A
#
# COMPACT_ATOMS: atom_id res chain seq x y z
N MET A 1 -42.92 39.72 12.06
CA MET A 1 -42.30 41.08 12.19
C MET A 1 -41.18 40.92 13.18
N ASN A 2 -39.91 40.86 12.73
CA ASN A 2 -38.73 41.47 13.33
C ASN A 2 -37.51 41.11 12.46
N ARG A 3 -37.12 42.06 11.68
CA ARG A 3 -35.88 42.08 10.92
C ARG A 3 -34.81 42.61 11.87
N GLN A 4 -33.76 41.86 12.10
CA GLN A 4 -32.51 42.39 12.64
C GLN A 4 -31.40 42.12 11.64
N THR A 5 -31.04 43.13 10.91
CA THR A 5 -29.84 43.26 10.08
C THR A 5 -28.65 43.49 11.00
N LEU A 6 -27.70 42.54 10.98
CA LEU A 6 -26.40 42.75 11.63
C LEU A 6 -25.34 42.94 10.54
N ALA A 7 -24.86 44.17 10.44
CA ALA A 7 -23.76 44.58 9.58
C ALA A 7 -22.45 44.26 10.29
N ILE A 8 -21.59 43.41 9.68
CA ILE A 8 -20.24 43.15 10.16
C ILE A 8 -19.25 43.81 9.21
N ALA A 9 -18.56 44.82 9.72
CA ALA A 9 -17.49 45.52 9.05
C ALA A 9 -16.25 44.65 8.89
N ILE A 10 -15.73 44.52 7.67
CA ILE A 10 -14.49 43.78 7.36
C ILE A 10 -13.36 44.84 7.41
N ALA A 11 -12.45 44.64 8.37
CA ALA A 11 -11.18 45.37 8.43
C ALA A 11 -10.11 44.60 7.60
N PHE A 12 -9.62 45.26 6.53
CA PHE A 12 -8.46 44.79 5.77
C PHE A 12 -7.17 45.10 6.55
N ALA A 13 -6.42 44.09 6.89
CA ALA A 13 -5.03 44.20 7.34
C ALA A 13 -4.11 43.72 6.21
N ALA A 14 -3.36 44.65 5.63
CA ALA A 14 -2.30 44.39 4.68
C ALA A 14 -1.07 43.83 5.43
N LEU A 15 -0.57 42.70 5.05
CA LEU A 15 0.70 42.19 5.53
C LEU A 15 1.69 42.05 4.37
N SER A 16 2.86 42.63 4.61
CA SER A 16 3.99 42.87 3.76
C SER A 16 4.69 41.56 3.35
N ALA A 17 5.05 41.45 2.07
CA ALA A 17 5.92 40.43 1.51
C ALA A 17 7.39 40.65 1.94
N THR A 18 7.97 39.69 2.62
CA THR A 18 9.42 39.60 2.84
C THR A 18 10.00 38.59 1.85
N ALA A 19 10.72 39.11 0.85
CA ALA A 19 11.47 38.33 -0.11
C ALA A 19 12.75 37.77 0.55
N CYS A 20 12.84 36.47 0.71
CA CYS A 20 14.10 35.80 1.03
C CYS A 20 14.87 35.47 -0.26
N LYS A 21 15.99 36.19 -0.44
CA LYS A 21 16.99 35.99 -1.45
C LYS A 21 17.76 34.69 -1.15
N ARG A 22 17.67 33.69 -2.04
CA ARG A 22 18.52 32.50 -1.98
C ARG A 22 19.83 32.76 -2.64
N ASP A 23 20.89 32.82 -1.85
CA ASP A 23 22.27 32.72 -2.34
C ASP A 23 22.56 31.28 -2.78
N ALA A 24 22.97 31.16 -4.05
CA ALA A 24 23.42 29.91 -4.61
C ALA A 24 24.92 29.73 -4.23
N ALA A 25 25.17 28.83 -3.29
CA ALA A 25 26.52 28.35 -3.02
C ALA A 25 26.72 27.02 -3.76
N ALA A 26 27.72 27.01 -4.66
CA ALA A 26 28.17 25.84 -5.39
C ALA A 26 28.82 24.82 -4.43
N PRO A 27 28.66 23.50 -4.69
CA PRO A 27 29.35 22.49 -3.89
C PRO A 27 30.82 22.37 -4.28
N PRO A 28 31.75 22.20 -3.32
CA PRO A 28 33.15 21.93 -3.64
C PRO A 28 33.32 20.48 -4.14
N ALA A 29 34.11 20.34 -5.18
CA ALA A 29 34.61 19.08 -5.69
C ALA A 29 35.44 18.38 -4.61
N VAL A 30 35.07 17.17 -4.22
CA VAL A 30 35.87 16.32 -3.34
C VAL A 30 36.56 15.26 -4.19
N ALA A 31 37.87 15.27 -4.07
CA ALA A 31 38.85 14.41 -4.74
C ALA A 31 38.61 12.92 -4.39
N ALA A 32 38.90 12.10 -5.39
CA ALA A 32 39.03 10.64 -5.25
C ALA A 32 40.14 10.28 -4.27
N ALA A 33 39.87 9.37 -3.34
CA ALA A 33 40.85 8.66 -2.56
C ALA A 33 40.59 7.15 -2.63
N PRO A 34 41.62 6.29 -2.51
CA PRO A 34 41.68 5.00 -3.16
C PRO A 34 40.98 3.89 -2.40
N ALA A 35 40.67 2.82 -3.14
CA ALA A 35 40.13 1.56 -2.64
C ALA A 35 41.02 0.94 -1.56
N GLU A 36 40.44 0.74 -0.38
CA GLU A 36 40.96 -0.24 0.58
C GLU A 36 40.07 -1.48 0.58
N GLU A 37 40.71 -2.54 0.18
CA GLU A 37 40.25 -3.91 0.23
C GLU A 37 40.00 -4.31 1.70
N VAL A 38 38.76 -4.36 2.14
CA VAL A 38 38.40 -4.91 3.45
C VAL A 38 37.88 -6.34 3.27
N LYS A 39 38.82 -7.22 3.51
CA LYS A 39 38.75 -8.65 3.77
C LYS A 39 37.45 -9.05 4.46
N SER A 40 36.78 -10.00 3.78
CA SER A 40 35.69 -10.84 4.28
C SER A 40 35.76 -11.10 5.79
N ALA A 41 34.83 -10.53 6.52
CA ALA A 41 34.45 -11.03 7.84
C ALA A 41 33.05 -11.61 7.70
N VAL A 42 32.99 -12.92 7.79
CA VAL A 42 31.82 -13.73 8.01
C VAL A 42 31.12 -13.20 9.26
N ILE A 43 30.01 -12.56 9.09
CA ILE A 43 29.03 -12.41 10.16
C ILE A 43 27.84 -13.24 9.74
N SER A 44 27.85 -14.46 10.28
CA SER A 44 26.68 -15.31 10.41
C SER A 44 25.63 -14.60 11.23
N GLU A 45 24.38 -14.78 10.80
CA GLU A 45 23.17 -14.74 11.59
C GLU A 45 22.67 -13.37 12.06
N ILE A 46 21.81 -12.78 11.24
CA ILE A 46 20.49 -12.43 11.77
C ILE A 46 19.47 -12.88 10.75
N ASP A 47 18.95 -14.05 10.99
CA ASP A 47 17.81 -14.65 10.34
C ASP A 47 16.54 -13.97 10.88
N HIS A 48 16.17 -12.87 10.28
CA HIS A 48 14.88 -12.22 10.51
C HIS A 48 14.36 -11.72 9.19
N ASN A 49 14.04 -12.66 8.33
CA ASN A 49 12.88 -12.58 7.46
C ASN A 49 12.77 -13.90 6.70
N SER A 50 12.06 -14.82 7.29
CA SER A 50 11.57 -15.95 6.51
C SER A 50 10.65 -15.37 5.46
N PRO A 51 11.01 -15.40 4.16
CA PRO A 51 10.07 -15.02 3.13
C PRO A 51 8.85 -15.90 3.29
N ALA A 52 7.68 -15.34 3.05
CA ALA A 52 6.39 -16.00 3.03
C ALA A 52 6.54 -17.50 2.82
N SER A 53 6.05 -18.31 3.76
CA SER A 53 6.08 -19.77 3.64
C SER A 53 5.34 -20.15 2.36
N ALA A 54 6.07 -20.16 1.26
CA ALA A 54 5.54 -20.52 -0.03
C ALA A 54 5.39 -22.02 -0.08
N ALA A 55 4.25 -22.52 -0.52
CA ALA A 55 4.07 -23.92 -0.83
C ALA A 55 5.18 -24.38 -1.80
N PRO A 56 5.68 -25.64 -1.67
CA PRO A 56 6.72 -26.14 -2.55
C PRO A 56 6.36 -25.93 -4.03
N GLY A 57 7.20 -25.21 -4.78
CA GLY A 57 6.99 -24.93 -6.21
C GLY A 57 6.29 -23.61 -6.53
N PHE A 58 5.92 -22.79 -5.55
CA PHE A 58 5.39 -21.46 -5.81
C PHE A 58 6.52 -20.46 -6.08
N ASP A 59 6.49 -19.81 -7.24
CA ASP A 59 7.48 -18.80 -7.62
C ASP A 59 7.07 -17.43 -7.07
N VAL A 60 7.57 -17.09 -5.90
CA VAL A 60 7.32 -15.82 -5.21
C VAL A 60 7.74 -14.62 -6.06
N LYS A 61 8.87 -14.72 -6.79
CA LYS A 61 9.37 -13.62 -7.62
C LYS A 61 8.48 -13.39 -8.85
N ALA A 62 8.01 -14.49 -9.46
CA ALA A 62 7.08 -14.40 -10.57
C ALA A 62 5.71 -13.90 -10.13
N PHE A 63 5.29 -14.19 -8.89
CA PHE A 63 4.03 -13.73 -8.32
C PHE A 63 4.08 -12.26 -7.89
N ALA A 64 5.19 -11.77 -7.32
CA ALA A 64 5.34 -10.39 -6.87
C ALA A 64 5.02 -9.39 -7.99
N GLY A 65 4.38 -8.28 -7.63
CA GLY A 65 3.94 -7.25 -8.59
C GLY A 65 2.69 -6.54 -8.15
N LEU A 66 2.11 -5.75 -9.05
CA LEU A 66 0.91 -4.94 -8.82
C LEU A 66 -0.33 -5.64 -9.35
N TYR A 67 -1.35 -5.77 -8.49
CA TYR A 67 -2.69 -6.24 -8.85
C TYR A 67 -3.69 -5.14 -8.53
N ALA A 68 -4.65 -4.88 -9.43
CA ALA A 68 -5.66 -3.86 -9.22
C ALA A 68 -7.00 -4.21 -9.85
N GLY A 69 -8.06 -3.64 -9.27
CA GLY A 69 -9.44 -3.79 -9.72
C GLY A 69 -10.39 -2.92 -8.90
N ILE A 70 -11.65 -2.91 -9.30
CA ILE A 70 -12.70 -2.23 -8.54
C ILE A 70 -13.49 -3.32 -7.82
N LEU A 71 -13.40 -3.35 -6.49
CA LEU A 71 -14.15 -4.27 -5.66
C LEU A 71 -15.54 -3.72 -5.34
N PRO A 72 -16.56 -4.58 -5.21
CA PRO A 72 -17.89 -4.18 -4.82
C PRO A 72 -17.92 -3.56 -3.41
N CYS A 73 -18.79 -2.58 -3.25
CA CYS A 73 -19.03 -1.86 -2.02
C CYS A 73 -20.53 -1.86 -1.71
N ALA A 74 -20.90 -1.93 -0.44
CA ALA A 74 -22.30 -1.92 -0.03
C ALA A 74 -22.92 -0.51 -0.09
N ASP A 75 -22.17 0.50 0.33
CA ASP A 75 -22.62 1.87 0.53
C ASP A 75 -21.90 2.88 -0.37
N CYS A 76 -21.17 2.41 -1.38
CA CYS A 76 -20.45 3.25 -2.33
C CYS A 76 -20.52 2.66 -3.75
N THR A 77 -20.04 3.40 -4.74
CA THR A 77 -20.07 2.95 -6.14
C THR A 77 -19.09 1.80 -6.41
N GLY A 78 -18.02 1.70 -5.61
CA GLY A 78 -16.99 0.69 -5.67
C GLY A 78 -15.77 1.11 -4.88
N ILE A 79 -14.84 0.18 -4.70
CA ILE A 79 -13.54 0.43 -4.05
C ILE A 79 -12.46 0.18 -5.09
N ASP A 80 -11.80 1.24 -5.56
CA ASP A 80 -10.62 1.09 -6.41
C ASP A 80 -9.47 0.57 -5.53
N THR A 81 -9.17 -0.71 -5.72
CA THR A 81 -8.23 -1.44 -4.89
C THR A 81 -6.99 -1.78 -5.69
N SER A 82 -5.83 -1.48 -5.16
CA SER A 82 -4.54 -1.92 -5.71
C SER A 82 -3.65 -2.49 -4.63
N ILE A 83 -2.98 -3.61 -4.93
CA ILE A 83 -2.06 -4.30 -4.02
C ILE A 83 -0.74 -4.52 -4.73
N ALA A 84 0.34 -3.96 -4.17
CA ALA A 84 1.69 -4.22 -4.60
C ALA A 84 2.33 -5.26 -3.67
N PHE A 85 2.70 -6.42 -4.22
CA PHE A 85 3.42 -7.47 -3.51
C PHE A 85 4.91 -7.39 -3.78
N THR A 86 5.74 -7.55 -2.74
CA THR A 86 7.18 -7.67 -2.89
C THR A 86 7.63 -9.13 -2.75
N PRO A 87 8.75 -9.52 -3.40
CA PRO A 87 9.27 -10.89 -3.28
C PRO A 87 9.70 -11.26 -1.86
N GLU A 88 9.98 -10.27 -1.03
CA GLU A 88 10.40 -10.42 0.36
C GLU A 88 9.23 -10.72 1.31
N GLY A 89 8.00 -10.82 0.79
CA GLY A 89 6.81 -11.11 1.59
C GLY A 89 6.08 -9.88 2.13
N GLY A 90 6.47 -8.67 1.72
CA GLY A 90 5.76 -7.44 2.05
C GLY A 90 4.64 -7.13 1.09
N TYR A 91 3.63 -6.38 1.52
CA TYR A 91 2.63 -5.78 0.65
C TYR A 91 2.33 -4.33 1.04
N SER A 92 1.81 -3.59 0.05
CA SER A 92 1.17 -2.29 0.25
C SER A 92 -0.15 -2.30 -0.54
N MET A 93 -1.26 -2.08 0.16
CA MET A 93 -2.60 -2.02 -0.41
C MET A 93 -3.12 -0.60 -0.34
N SER A 94 -3.68 -0.10 -1.43
CA SER A 94 -4.40 1.17 -1.49
C SER A 94 -5.85 0.90 -1.84
N GLU A 95 -6.77 1.47 -1.07
CA GLU A 95 -8.22 1.40 -1.27
C GLU A 95 -8.78 2.81 -1.39
N ILE A 96 -9.43 3.12 -2.51
CA ILE A 96 -10.08 4.42 -2.76
C ILE A 96 -11.57 4.16 -2.91
N TYR A 97 -12.35 4.59 -1.93
CA TYR A 97 -13.81 4.45 -1.93
C TYR A 97 -14.41 5.50 -2.87
N GLN A 98 -15.16 5.05 -3.85
CA GLN A 98 -15.76 5.89 -4.89
C GLN A 98 -17.15 6.38 -4.47
N GLY A 99 -17.42 7.68 -4.65
CA GLY A 99 -18.70 8.30 -4.35
C GLY A 99 -18.62 9.38 -3.27
N GLU A 100 -19.80 9.89 -2.86
CA GLU A 100 -19.89 10.94 -1.83
C GLU A 100 -19.43 10.37 -0.47
N GLY A 101 -18.53 11.10 0.19
CA GLY A 101 -17.94 10.68 1.46
C GLY A 101 -16.83 9.63 1.35
N GLY A 102 -16.39 9.35 0.12
CA GLY A 102 -15.28 8.43 -0.13
C GLY A 102 -13.98 8.85 0.56
N GLY A 103 -13.14 7.86 0.89
CA GLY A 103 -11.83 8.04 1.50
C GLY A 103 -10.76 7.26 0.77
N SER A 104 -9.50 7.58 1.06
CA SER A 104 -8.36 6.83 0.59
C SER A 104 -7.61 6.26 1.78
N PHE A 105 -7.32 4.97 1.74
CA PHE A 105 -6.65 4.23 2.81
C PHE A 105 -5.46 3.50 2.23
N VAL A 106 -4.38 3.43 2.99
CA VAL A 106 -3.19 2.65 2.62
C VAL A 106 -2.82 1.76 3.79
N THR A 107 -2.89 0.46 3.55
CA THR A 107 -2.49 -0.59 4.48
C THR A 107 -1.19 -1.22 4.03
N LYS A 108 -0.29 -1.47 4.97
CA LYS A 108 0.96 -2.21 4.73
C LYS A 108 1.04 -3.40 5.66
N GLY A 109 1.81 -4.41 5.25
CA GLY A 109 2.00 -5.59 6.07
C GLY A 109 2.78 -6.67 5.35
N THR A 110 2.60 -7.89 5.83
CA THR A 110 3.22 -9.08 5.24
C THR A 110 2.16 -9.97 4.60
N TRP A 111 2.55 -10.71 3.57
CA TRP A 111 1.69 -11.69 2.95
C TRP A 111 2.31 -13.10 3.04
N THR A 112 1.45 -14.06 3.20
CA THR A 112 1.84 -15.49 3.23
C THR A 112 0.92 -16.32 2.35
N LEU A 113 1.50 -17.32 1.67
CA LEU A 113 0.73 -18.32 0.96
C LEU A 113 0.43 -19.47 1.92
N ARG A 114 -0.84 -19.87 1.99
CA ARG A 114 -1.28 -20.99 2.82
C ARG A 114 -0.80 -22.32 2.23
N GLU A 115 -0.85 -23.35 3.04
CA GLU A 115 -0.43 -24.72 2.68
C GLU A 115 -1.19 -25.31 1.48
N ASP A 116 -2.39 -24.78 1.18
CA ASP A 116 -3.18 -25.16 0.01
C ASP A 116 -2.57 -24.71 -1.33
N GLY A 117 -1.56 -23.82 -1.27
CA GLY A 117 -0.87 -23.27 -2.44
C GLY A 117 -1.73 -22.31 -3.28
N LYS A 118 -2.88 -21.88 -2.77
CA LYS A 118 -3.86 -21.05 -3.50
C LYS A 118 -4.38 -19.87 -2.70
N THR A 119 -4.36 -19.94 -1.38
CA THR A 119 -4.92 -18.91 -0.51
C THR A 119 -3.83 -18.02 0.03
N LEU A 120 -3.93 -16.72 -0.21
CA LEU A 120 -3.08 -15.68 0.35
C LEU A 120 -3.71 -15.09 1.60
N LEU A 121 -2.91 -14.94 2.64
CA LEU A 121 -3.21 -14.13 3.81
C LEU A 121 -2.38 -12.85 3.75
N LEU A 122 -3.04 -11.71 3.88
CA LEU A 122 -2.44 -10.41 4.10
C LEU A 122 -2.63 -10.04 5.57
N ASP A 123 -1.52 -9.97 6.29
CA ASP A 123 -1.46 -9.61 7.72
C ASP A 123 -0.96 -8.17 7.85
N PRO A 124 -1.85 -7.20 8.24
CA PRO A 124 -1.48 -5.80 8.41
C PRO A 124 -0.46 -5.58 9.53
N GLU A 125 0.41 -4.57 9.37
CA GLU A 125 1.30 -4.10 10.43
C GLU A 125 0.49 -3.52 11.60
N ASP A 126 -0.55 -2.76 11.28
CA ASP A 126 -1.52 -2.27 12.27
C ASP A 126 -2.49 -3.40 12.66
N LYS A 127 -2.38 -3.86 13.88
CA LYS A 127 -3.21 -4.97 14.40
C LYS A 127 -4.64 -4.57 14.78
N GLU A 128 -5.00 -3.31 14.64
CA GLU A 128 -6.40 -2.86 14.68
C GLU A 128 -7.11 -3.13 13.35
N GLU A 129 -6.35 -3.22 12.26
CA GLU A 129 -6.86 -3.64 10.96
C GLU A 129 -7.03 -5.16 10.90
N ARG A 130 -7.98 -5.60 10.05
CA ARG A 130 -8.26 -7.02 9.89
C ARG A 130 -7.42 -7.62 8.80
N ASP A 131 -7.07 -8.89 8.97
CA ASP A 131 -6.50 -9.72 7.92
C ASP A 131 -7.38 -9.72 6.67
N ARG A 132 -6.73 -9.75 5.50
CA ARG A 132 -7.40 -9.87 4.21
C ARG A 132 -7.01 -11.19 3.57
N TRP A 133 -7.97 -11.81 2.91
CA TRP A 133 -7.78 -13.09 2.27
C TRP A 133 -8.07 -13.01 0.79
N TYR A 134 -7.21 -13.63 -0.01
CA TYR A 134 -7.38 -13.70 -1.46
C TYR A 134 -7.11 -15.11 -1.96
N GLU A 135 -7.85 -15.54 -2.98
CA GLU A 135 -7.57 -16.76 -3.74
C GLU A 135 -6.72 -16.39 -4.96
N ILE A 136 -5.67 -17.17 -5.22
CA ILE A 136 -4.91 -17.10 -6.47
C ILE A 136 -5.69 -17.90 -7.52
N VAL A 137 -6.42 -17.19 -8.38
CA VAL A 137 -7.17 -17.79 -9.48
C VAL A 137 -6.22 -18.18 -10.62
N SER A 138 -5.23 -17.31 -10.88
CA SER A 138 -4.17 -17.52 -11.86
C SER A 138 -2.95 -16.67 -11.53
N ALA A 139 -1.87 -16.79 -12.31
CA ALA A 139 -0.69 -15.92 -12.18
C ALA A 139 -0.99 -14.43 -12.40
N SER A 140 -2.14 -14.09 -12.97
CA SER A 140 -2.56 -12.71 -13.27
C SER A 140 -3.86 -12.29 -12.60
N GLU A 141 -4.46 -13.13 -11.76
CA GLU A 141 -5.75 -12.84 -11.16
C GLU A 141 -5.83 -13.34 -9.72
N LEU A 142 -6.22 -12.43 -8.82
CA LEU A 142 -6.58 -12.69 -7.43
C LEU A 142 -8.08 -12.47 -7.27
N ARG A 143 -8.72 -13.22 -6.36
CA ARG A 143 -10.11 -13.01 -5.97
C ARG A 143 -10.19 -12.81 -4.47
N ALA A 144 -10.85 -11.74 -4.02
CA ALA A 144 -11.07 -11.50 -2.60
C ALA A 144 -11.96 -12.60 -1.99
N LEU A 145 -11.65 -12.96 -0.76
CA LEU A 145 -12.38 -13.93 0.05
C LEU A 145 -13.06 -13.25 1.24
N THR A 146 -13.92 -13.97 1.95
CA THR A 146 -14.49 -13.50 3.22
C THR A 146 -13.41 -13.36 4.29
N PRO A 147 -13.69 -12.67 5.42
CA PRO A 147 -12.76 -12.61 6.55
C PRO A 147 -12.35 -13.98 7.12
N GLU A 148 -13.12 -15.02 6.84
CA GLU A 148 -12.84 -16.40 7.25
C GLU A 148 -12.08 -17.20 6.17
N GLY A 149 -11.63 -16.52 5.09
CA GLY A 149 -10.92 -17.15 4.00
C GLY A 149 -11.77 -18.05 3.10
N LYS A 150 -13.08 -17.80 3.03
CA LYS A 150 -14.02 -18.58 2.20
C LYS A 150 -14.41 -17.79 0.94
N PRO A 151 -14.80 -18.45 -0.14
CA PRO A 151 -15.35 -17.80 -1.32
C PRO A 151 -16.56 -16.91 -0.99
N ILE A 152 -16.60 -15.73 -1.60
CA ILE A 152 -17.76 -14.83 -1.49
C ILE A 152 -18.83 -15.32 -2.45
N GLU A 153 -19.96 -15.74 -1.90
CA GLU A 153 -21.11 -16.16 -2.70
C GLU A 153 -21.87 -14.94 -3.24
N SER A 154 -21.47 -14.46 -4.39
CA SER A 154 -22.05 -13.29 -5.05
C SER A 154 -21.90 -13.38 -6.56
N LYS A 155 -22.73 -12.64 -7.29
CA LYS A 155 -22.62 -12.47 -8.75
C LYS A 155 -21.74 -11.28 -9.14
N LEU A 156 -21.25 -10.51 -8.16
CA LEU A 156 -20.37 -9.36 -8.39
C LEU A 156 -18.94 -9.83 -8.59
N ASP A 157 -18.13 -9.02 -9.30
CA ASP A 157 -16.71 -9.31 -9.54
C ASP A 157 -15.87 -8.83 -8.35
N TYR A 158 -15.20 -9.76 -7.68
CA TYR A 158 -14.27 -9.52 -6.57
C TYR A 158 -12.82 -9.75 -6.99
N SER A 159 -12.53 -9.64 -8.29
CA SER A 159 -11.21 -9.94 -8.83
C SER A 159 -10.31 -8.71 -8.93
N LEU A 160 -9.03 -8.91 -8.60
CA LEU A 160 -7.94 -7.99 -8.90
C LEU A 160 -7.06 -8.62 -9.98
N ARG A 161 -6.69 -7.82 -11.00
CA ARG A 161 -5.87 -8.28 -12.11
C ARG A 161 -4.49 -7.64 -12.09
N ARG A 162 -3.50 -8.42 -12.48
CA ARG A 162 -2.11 -7.97 -12.62
C ARG A 162 -2.01 -6.84 -13.64
N LYS A 163 -1.21 -5.82 -13.31
CA LYS A 163 -0.92 -4.65 -14.15
C LYS A 163 0.45 -4.76 -14.81
#